data_5e3b0c711399f84753795c7ea1faeb21
#
_entry.id   5e3b0c711399f84753795c7ea1faeb21
#
_cell.length_a   1.000
_cell.length_b   1.000
_cell.length_c   1.000
_cell.angle_alpha   90.00
_cell.angle_beta   90.00
_cell.angle_gamma   90.00
#
_symmetry.space_group_name_H-M   'P 1'
#
loop_
_entity.id
_entity.type
_entity.pdbx_description
1 polymer ?
#
loop_
_entity_poly.entity_id
_entity_poly.type
_entity_poly.pdbx_seq_one_letter_code
_entity_poly.pdbx_strand_id
1 'polypeptide(L)'
;MKRTWTIIGVSDVPSSFIWYQSLFGQSETQPSHSYFGQILDSDGTVLLCLHQWGAHEHPSLTSRDEATPGNGLLLFFRVDDYDMALKRARALVARFEEEPHGNPNTQTREFSLRDPDGYYVTISALSAPQRRGSARQRPNKRLKPTETRGRIRTLRKRRPRLRG
;
A
#
# COMPACT_ATOMS: atom_id res chain seq x y z
N MET A 1 -2.27 4.72 -19.78
CA MET A 1 -2.00 3.96 -18.54
C MET A 1 -1.01 2.85 -18.85
N LYS A 2 0.03 2.64 -18.01
CA LYS A 2 0.97 1.51 -18.15
C LYS A 2 0.64 0.48 -17.07
N ARG A 3 0.66 -0.80 -17.43
CA ARG A 3 0.40 -1.92 -16.49
C ARG A 3 1.51 -2.95 -16.64
N THR A 4 1.89 -3.58 -15.55
CA THR A 4 2.87 -4.67 -15.52
C THR A 4 2.15 -5.93 -15.08
N TRP A 5 2.46 -7.04 -15.75
CA TRP A 5 2.07 -8.37 -15.30
C TRP A 5 3.32 -9.08 -14.78
N THR A 6 3.31 -9.45 -13.52
CA THR A 6 4.34 -10.32 -12.97
C THR A 6 3.98 -11.76 -13.30
N ILE A 7 4.86 -12.48 -13.98
CA ILE A 7 4.66 -13.89 -14.35
C ILE A 7 5.71 -14.68 -13.59
N ILE A 8 5.28 -15.70 -12.85
CA ILE A 8 6.17 -16.62 -12.14
C ILE A 8 5.98 -18.04 -12.67
N GLY A 9 7.10 -18.80 -12.72
CA GLY A 9 7.08 -20.22 -13.05
C GLY A 9 6.65 -21.04 -11.85
N VAL A 10 5.65 -21.90 -12.03
CA VAL A 10 5.14 -22.81 -11.00
C VAL A 10 5.14 -24.24 -11.49
N SER A 11 5.23 -25.18 -10.56
CA SER A 11 5.25 -26.63 -10.90
C SER A 11 3.88 -27.15 -11.31
N ASP A 12 2.82 -26.63 -10.70
CA ASP A 12 1.43 -27.01 -10.96
C ASP A 12 0.54 -25.76 -10.88
N VAL A 13 0.06 -25.30 -12.03
CA VAL A 13 -0.75 -24.08 -12.12
C VAL A 13 -2.08 -24.21 -11.38
N PRO A 14 -2.88 -25.30 -11.54
CA PRO A 14 -4.12 -25.46 -10.79
C PRO A 14 -3.93 -25.39 -9.27
N SER A 15 -2.95 -26.09 -8.72
CA SER A 15 -2.69 -26.10 -7.28
C SER A 15 -2.24 -24.73 -6.76
N SER A 16 -1.30 -24.09 -7.44
CA SER A 16 -0.83 -22.75 -7.10
C SER A 16 -1.95 -21.71 -7.23
N PHE A 17 -2.83 -21.88 -8.23
CA PHE A 17 -3.97 -20.97 -8.46
C PHE A 17 -4.94 -21.00 -7.26
N ILE A 18 -5.33 -22.18 -6.81
CA ILE A 18 -6.19 -22.38 -5.62
C ILE A 18 -5.50 -21.83 -4.37
N TRP A 19 -4.18 -22.04 -4.22
CA TRP A 19 -3.43 -21.55 -3.08
C TRP A 19 -3.46 -20.02 -2.98
N TYR A 20 -3.20 -19.30 -4.09
CA TYR A 20 -3.25 -17.83 -4.10
C TYR A 20 -4.67 -17.30 -3.90
N GLN A 21 -5.70 -17.95 -4.49
CA GLN A 21 -7.09 -17.61 -4.23
C GLN A 21 -7.44 -17.75 -2.75
N SER A 22 -7.02 -18.83 -2.11
CA SER A 22 -7.25 -19.07 -0.69
C SER A 22 -6.54 -18.03 0.17
N LEU A 23 -5.27 -17.66 -0.16
CA LEU A 23 -4.51 -16.62 0.54
C LEU A 23 -5.24 -15.26 0.48
N PHE A 24 -5.76 -14.89 -0.68
CA PHE A 24 -6.48 -13.62 -0.88
C PHE A 24 -7.96 -13.67 -0.47
N GLY A 25 -8.47 -14.82 -0.03
CA GLY A 25 -9.88 -15.00 0.35
C GLY A 25 -10.84 -14.94 -0.83
N GLN A 26 -10.38 -15.34 -1.99
CA GLN A 26 -11.19 -15.44 -3.20
C GLN A 26 -11.92 -16.79 -3.23
N SER A 27 -13.04 -16.85 -3.98
CA SER A 27 -13.71 -18.13 -4.25
C SER A 27 -12.81 -19.01 -5.10
N GLU A 28 -12.73 -20.29 -4.75
CA GLU A 28 -11.97 -21.25 -5.54
C GLU A 28 -12.60 -21.45 -6.92
N THR A 29 -11.79 -21.25 -7.94
CA THR A 29 -12.12 -21.50 -9.35
C THR A 29 -10.94 -22.18 -10.02
N GLN A 30 -11.16 -22.69 -11.22
CA GLN A 30 -10.07 -23.25 -12.02
C GLN A 30 -9.43 -22.18 -12.90
N PRO A 31 -8.12 -22.26 -13.16
CA PRO A 31 -7.48 -21.39 -14.14
C PRO A 31 -8.02 -21.68 -15.55
N SER A 32 -7.88 -20.70 -16.45
CA SER A 32 -8.33 -20.85 -17.85
C SER A 32 -7.62 -21.99 -18.61
N HIS A 33 -6.38 -22.29 -18.20
CA HIS A 33 -5.56 -23.36 -18.79
C HIS A 33 -4.78 -24.08 -17.70
N SER A 34 -4.48 -25.35 -17.91
CA SER A 34 -3.64 -26.13 -16.96
C SER A 34 -2.21 -25.62 -16.84
N TYR A 35 -1.73 -24.84 -17.81
CA TYR A 35 -0.38 -24.30 -17.88
C TYR A 35 -0.27 -22.79 -17.65
N PHE A 36 -1.42 -22.09 -17.52
CA PHE A 36 -1.44 -20.63 -17.29
C PHE A 36 -2.69 -20.19 -16.54
N GLY A 37 -2.50 -19.31 -15.56
CA GLY A 37 -3.59 -18.70 -14.81
C GLY A 37 -3.29 -17.27 -14.40
N GLN A 38 -4.31 -16.45 -14.23
CA GLN A 38 -4.22 -15.08 -13.76
C GLN A 38 -4.98 -14.93 -12.45
N ILE A 39 -4.30 -14.54 -11.39
CA ILE A 39 -4.93 -14.13 -10.14
C ILE A 39 -5.36 -12.68 -10.31
N LEU A 40 -6.65 -12.43 -10.21
CA LEU A 40 -7.24 -11.10 -10.40
C LEU A 40 -7.69 -10.52 -9.06
N ASP A 41 -7.65 -9.21 -8.91
CA ASP A 41 -8.36 -8.51 -7.85
C ASP A 41 -9.86 -8.38 -8.18
N SER A 42 -10.64 -7.93 -7.22
CA SER A 42 -12.10 -7.75 -7.34
C SER A 42 -12.53 -6.79 -8.46
N ASP A 43 -11.65 -5.87 -8.86
CA ASP A 43 -11.87 -4.93 -9.97
C ASP A 43 -11.35 -5.46 -11.33
N GLY A 44 -10.86 -6.72 -11.38
CA GLY A 44 -10.26 -7.32 -12.56
C GLY A 44 -8.79 -6.96 -12.81
N THR A 45 -8.15 -6.25 -11.90
CA THR A 45 -6.71 -5.98 -11.99
C THR A 45 -5.93 -7.28 -11.80
N VAL A 46 -4.97 -7.54 -12.69
CA VAL A 46 -4.08 -8.70 -12.56
C VAL A 46 -3.10 -8.46 -11.40
N LEU A 47 -3.16 -9.31 -10.39
CA LEU A 47 -2.25 -9.34 -9.26
C LEU A 47 -0.99 -10.16 -9.58
N LEU A 48 -1.17 -11.33 -10.21
CA LEU A 48 -0.10 -12.27 -10.51
C LEU A 48 -0.52 -13.17 -11.66
N CYS A 49 0.43 -13.57 -12.52
CA CYS A 49 0.27 -14.61 -13.51
C CYS A 49 1.12 -15.83 -13.11
N LEU A 50 0.51 -17.01 -13.21
CA LEU A 50 1.14 -18.30 -12.97
C LEU A 50 1.37 -18.98 -14.32
N HIS A 51 2.58 -19.50 -14.54
CA HIS A 51 2.94 -20.21 -15.77
C HIS A 51 3.67 -21.50 -15.40
N GLN A 52 3.25 -22.63 -15.97
CA GLN A 52 3.93 -23.90 -15.74
C GLN A 52 5.34 -23.89 -16.34
N TRP A 53 6.33 -24.37 -15.55
CA TRP A 53 7.68 -24.52 -16.05
C TRP A 53 7.71 -25.39 -17.31
N GLY A 54 8.43 -24.95 -18.31
CA GLY A 54 8.64 -25.70 -19.55
C GLY A 54 7.43 -25.85 -20.48
N ALA A 55 6.27 -25.25 -20.17
CA ALA A 55 5.07 -25.40 -20.98
C ALA A 55 5.16 -24.71 -22.37
N HIS A 56 6.00 -23.69 -22.48
CA HIS A 56 6.30 -22.97 -23.75
C HIS A 56 7.76 -22.55 -23.80
N GLU A 57 8.23 -22.17 -24.99
CA GLU A 57 9.62 -21.71 -25.21
C GLU A 57 9.85 -20.27 -24.67
N HIS A 58 9.63 -20.09 -23.37
CA HIS A 58 10.02 -18.85 -22.68
C HIS A 58 11.38 -19.06 -22.02
N PRO A 59 12.44 -18.39 -22.46
CA PRO A 59 13.80 -18.66 -21.98
C PRO A 59 13.95 -18.58 -20.45
N SER A 60 13.17 -17.72 -19.79
CA SER A 60 13.18 -17.54 -18.33
C SER A 60 12.32 -18.55 -17.56
N LEU A 61 11.53 -19.40 -18.27
CA LEU A 61 10.56 -20.32 -17.68
C LEU A 61 10.73 -21.74 -18.21
N THR A 62 11.91 -22.10 -18.73
CA THR A 62 12.18 -23.41 -19.32
C THR A 62 12.34 -24.50 -18.29
N SER A 63 13.08 -24.25 -17.22
CA SER A 63 13.37 -25.25 -16.19
C SER A 63 13.48 -24.63 -14.79
N ARG A 64 12.87 -25.30 -13.83
CA ARG A 64 13.02 -24.99 -12.40
C ARG A 64 14.45 -25.22 -11.89
N ASP A 65 15.17 -26.17 -12.48
CA ASP A 65 16.47 -26.66 -11.97
C ASP A 65 17.63 -25.75 -12.40
N GLU A 66 17.43 -24.83 -13.33
CA GLU A 66 18.49 -23.95 -13.83
C GLU A 66 18.84 -22.81 -12.87
N ALA A 67 17.91 -22.43 -11.97
CA ALA A 67 18.16 -21.41 -10.95
C ALA A 67 17.23 -21.60 -9.76
N THR A 68 17.59 -21.01 -8.60
CA THR A 68 16.68 -20.94 -7.45
C THR A 68 15.48 -20.08 -7.81
N PRO A 69 14.25 -20.61 -7.84
CA PRO A 69 13.05 -19.84 -8.16
C PRO A 69 12.93 -18.60 -7.29
N GLY A 70 12.70 -17.46 -7.93
CA GLY A 70 12.47 -16.20 -7.23
C GLY A 70 13.70 -15.57 -6.57
N ASN A 71 14.93 -16.05 -6.85
CA ASN A 71 16.12 -15.34 -6.39
C ASN A 71 16.16 -13.94 -7.04
N GLY A 72 16.15 -12.89 -6.20
CA GLY A 72 16.04 -11.50 -6.65
C GLY A 72 14.59 -11.02 -6.90
N LEU A 73 13.57 -11.86 -6.66
CA LEU A 73 12.15 -11.49 -6.73
C LEU A 73 11.52 -11.52 -5.34
N LEU A 74 10.80 -10.47 -5.00
CA LEU A 74 9.93 -10.36 -3.83
C LEU A 74 8.49 -10.11 -4.32
N LEU A 75 7.57 -11.01 -4.00
CA LEU A 75 6.15 -10.80 -4.25
C LEU A 75 5.55 -10.04 -3.05
N PHE A 76 5.28 -8.77 -3.24
CA PHE A 76 4.79 -7.90 -2.18
C PHE A 76 3.35 -7.47 -2.47
N PHE A 77 2.41 -8.02 -1.71
CA PHE A 77 0.99 -7.71 -1.85
C PHE A 77 0.51 -6.83 -0.70
N ARG A 78 -0.25 -5.81 -1.03
CA ARG A 78 -0.90 -4.94 -0.07
C ARG A 78 -2.39 -5.23 -0.03
N VAL A 79 -2.90 -5.51 1.16
CA VAL A 79 -4.28 -5.95 1.38
C VAL A 79 -5.01 -5.02 2.37
N ASP A 80 -6.30 -4.85 2.20
CA ASP A 80 -7.16 -4.09 3.10
C ASP A 80 -7.66 -4.93 4.28
N ASP A 81 -7.72 -6.26 4.13
CA ASP A 81 -8.20 -7.24 5.10
C ASP A 81 -7.07 -8.00 5.83
N TYR A 82 -5.99 -7.32 6.19
CA TYR A 82 -4.76 -7.90 6.74
C TYR A 82 -4.98 -8.99 7.82
N ASP A 83 -5.88 -8.78 8.79
CA ASP A 83 -6.11 -9.75 9.87
C ASP A 83 -6.76 -11.04 9.33
N MET A 84 -7.62 -10.94 8.32
CA MET A 84 -8.20 -12.11 7.65
C MET A 84 -7.17 -12.81 6.76
N ALA A 85 -6.33 -12.06 6.05
CA ALA A 85 -5.22 -12.60 5.27
C ALA A 85 -4.24 -13.39 6.17
N LEU A 86 -3.91 -12.84 7.35
CA LEU A 86 -3.07 -13.54 8.35
C LEU A 86 -3.71 -14.86 8.83
N LYS A 87 -5.02 -14.86 9.10
CA LYS A 87 -5.74 -16.07 9.49
C LYS A 87 -5.70 -17.12 8.38
N ARG A 88 -5.92 -16.74 7.13
CA ARG A 88 -5.84 -17.65 5.98
C ARG A 88 -4.41 -18.18 5.79
N ALA A 89 -3.41 -17.31 5.86
CA ALA A 89 -2.01 -17.70 5.73
C ALA A 89 -1.60 -18.75 6.78
N ARG A 90 -2.05 -18.63 8.04
CA ARG A 90 -1.78 -19.62 9.09
C ARG A 90 -2.42 -20.99 8.81
N ALA A 91 -3.47 -21.05 8.00
CA ALA A 91 -4.06 -22.31 7.56
C ALA A 91 -3.34 -22.93 6.35
N LEU A 92 -2.67 -22.11 5.55
CA LEU A 92 -2.00 -22.53 4.31
C LEU A 92 -0.58 -23.02 4.52
N VAL A 93 0.16 -22.47 5.50
CA VAL A 93 1.57 -22.82 5.74
C VAL A 93 1.80 -23.22 7.17
N ALA A 94 2.70 -24.20 7.37
CA ALA A 94 3.08 -24.66 8.71
C ALA A 94 3.98 -23.63 9.45
N ARG A 95 4.71 -22.80 8.70
CA ARG A 95 5.67 -21.84 9.24
C ARG A 95 5.74 -20.59 8.39
N PHE A 96 5.87 -19.43 9.04
CA PHE A 96 6.17 -18.17 8.37
C PHE A 96 7.69 -17.98 8.21
N GLU A 97 8.10 -17.28 7.17
CA GLU A 97 9.47 -16.77 7.01
C GLU A 97 9.68 -15.60 7.97
N GLU A 98 8.68 -14.72 8.06
CA GLU A 98 8.64 -13.63 9.04
C GLU A 98 7.26 -13.60 9.70
N GLU A 99 7.26 -13.70 11.03
CA GLU A 99 6.04 -13.55 11.83
C GLU A 99 5.48 -12.12 11.72
N PRO A 100 4.18 -11.93 12.01
CA PRO A 100 3.56 -10.60 11.97
C PRO A 100 4.33 -9.56 12.79
N HIS A 101 4.74 -8.49 12.15
CA HIS A 101 5.50 -7.40 12.76
C HIS A 101 5.12 -6.03 12.15
N GLY A 102 5.53 -4.96 12.82
CA GLY A 102 5.47 -3.61 12.26
C GLY A 102 6.74 -3.30 11.49
N ASN A 103 6.62 -2.97 10.20
CA ASN A 103 7.77 -2.54 9.41
C ASN A 103 7.99 -1.03 9.58
N PRO A 104 9.14 -0.58 10.11
CA PRO A 104 9.40 0.84 10.36
C PRO A 104 9.54 1.66 9.05
N ASN A 105 9.90 1.02 7.94
CA ASN A 105 10.08 1.70 6.66
C ASN A 105 8.74 1.97 5.97
N THR A 106 7.84 0.98 5.96
CA THR A 106 6.51 1.09 5.34
C THR A 106 5.47 1.65 6.32
N GLN A 107 5.74 1.62 7.63
CA GLN A 107 4.84 1.94 8.73
C GLN A 107 3.54 1.10 8.71
N THR A 108 3.64 -0.10 8.16
CA THR A 108 2.54 -1.05 8.06
C THR A 108 2.85 -2.35 8.80
N ARG A 109 1.81 -3.12 9.14
CA ARG A 109 1.99 -4.49 9.62
C ARG A 109 2.26 -5.40 8.43
N GLU A 110 3.21 -6.31 8.58
CA GLU A 110 3.62 -7.24 7.53
C GLU A 110 3.85 -8.63 8.11
N PHE A 111 3.75 -9.65 7.26
CA PHE A 111 4.24 -11.00 7.50
C PHE A 111 4.71 -11.60 6.19
N SER A 112 5.60 -12.59 6.24
CA SER A 112 6.15 -13.23 5.04
C SER A 112 6.08 -14.75 5.14
N LEU A 113 5.87 -15.39 4.00
CA LEU A 113 5.75 -16.84 3.85
C LEU A 113 6.30 -17.30 2.49
N ARG A 114 6.44 -18.62 2.31
CA ARG A 114 6.73 -19.22 1.02
C ARG A 114 5.48 -19.77 0.40
N ASP A 115 5.33 -19.57 -0.91
CA ASP A 115 4.33 -20.27 -1.70
C ASP A 115 4.76 -21.73 -1.98
N PRO A 116 3.91 -22.58 -2.57
CA PRO A 116 4.24 -23.98 -2.83
C PRO A 116 5.50 -24.19 -3.70
N ASP A 117 5.88 -23.25 -4.54
CA ASP A 117 7.07 -23.30 -5.39
C ASP A 117 8.31 -22.63 -4.79
N GLY A 118 8.18 -22.08 -3.56
CA GLY A 118 9.26 -21.49 -2.79
C GLY A 118 9.47 -19.99 -3.02
N TYR A 119 8.58 -19.30 -3.74
CA TYR A 119 8.65 -17.85 -3.87
C TYR A 119 8.39 -17.15 -2.53
N TYR A 120 9.17 -16.11 -2.27
CA TYR A 120 9.02 -15.30 -1.07
C TYR A 120 7.85 -14.31 -1.26
N VAL A 121 6.85 -14.44 -0.42
CA VAL A 121 5.62 -13.64 -0.47
C VAL A 121 5.50 -12.83 0.80
N THR A 122 5.38 -11.51 0.68
CA THR A 122 5.07 -10.61 1.79
C THR A 122 3.65 -10.08 1.64
N ILE A 123 2.88 -10.16 2.71
CA ILE A 123 1.56 -9.53 2.84
C ILE A 123 1.68 -8.33 3.76
N SER A 124 1.32 -7.17 3.27
CA SER A 124 1.35 -5.89 3.99
C SER A 124 -0.04 -5.29 4.10
N ALA A 125 -0.36 -4.74 5.27
CA ALA A 125 -1.58 -3.95 5.42
C ALA A 125 -1.53 -2.71 4.54
N LEU A 126 -2.66 -2.30 3.96
CA LEU A 126 -2.77 -0.98 3.37
C LEU A 126 -2.50 0.07 4.46
N SER A 127 -1.67 1.08 4.18
CA SER A 127 -1.54 2.23 5.07
C SER A 127 -2.95 2.81 5.26
N ALA A 128 -3.35 3.06 6.49
CA ALA A 128 -4.54 3.87 6.74
C ALA A 128 -4.41 5.13 5.87
N PRO A 129 -5.47 5.54 5.15
CA PRO A 129 -5.42 6.77 4.38
C PRO A 129 -4.91 7.85 5.35
N GLN A 130 -3.80 8.51 4.99
CA GLN A 130 -3.30 9.63 5.79
C GLN A 130 -4.50 10.56 5.95
N ARG A 131 -5.04 10.65 7.17
CA ARG A 131 -6.01 11.68 7.48
C ARG A 131 -5.30 12.97 7.08
N ARG A 132 -5.69 13.55 5.95
CA ARG A 132 -5.23 14.89 5.56
C ARG A 132 -5.43 15.71 6.81
N GLY A 133 -4.32 16.10 7.44
CA GLY A 133 -4.33 16.75 8.73
C GLY A 133 -5.38 17.83 8.66
N SER A 134 -6.41 17.75 9.51
CA SER A 134 -7.27 18.88 9.74
C SER A 134 -6.32 20.04 10.00
N ALA A 135 -6.32 21.00 9.06
CA ALA A 135 -5.50 22.18 9.19
C ALA A 135 -5.70 22.66 10.62
N ARG A 136 -4.66 22.61 11.44
CA ARG A 136 -4.68 23.18 12.79
C ARG A 136 -5.19 24.61 12.58
N GLN A 137 -6.46 24.84 12.89
CA GLN A 137 -6.96 26.18 13.02
C GLN A 137 -6.04 26.85 14.04
N ARG A 138 -5.15 27.69 13.52
CA ARG A 138 -4.38 28.60 14.37
C ARG A 138 -5.40 29.36 15.19
N PRO A 139 -5.33 29.36 16.53
CA PRO A 139 -6.23 30.15 17.32
C PRO A 139 -6.09 31.61 16.85
N ASN A 140 -7.19 32.14 16.36
CA ASN A 140 -7.32 33.53 15.93
C ASN A 140 -6.95 34.41 17.12
N LYS A 141 -5.73 34.97 17.12
CA LYS A 141 -5.32 35.96 18.10
C LYS A 141 -6.27 37.15 17.93
N ARG A 142 -7.31 37.22 18.77
CA ARG A 142 -8.11 38.43 18.93
C ARG A 142 -7.15 39.58 19.19
N LEU A 143 -7.02 40.46 18.23
CA LEU A 143 -6.41 41.76 18.39
C LEU A 143 -7.19 42.49 19.47
N LYS A 144 -6.53 42.81 20.58
CA LYS A 144 -7.09 43.70 21.59
C LYS A 144 -7.32 45.08 20.96
N PRO A 145 -8.47 45.75 21.22
CA PRO A 145 -8.66 47.12 20.75
C PRO A 145 -7.64 48.03 21.40
N THR A 146 -6.86 48.74 20.58
CA THR A 146 -5.99 49.82 21.03
C THR A 146 -6.89 50.99 21.47
N GLU A 147 -6.93 51.27 22.77
CA GLU A 147 -7.48 52.51 23.30
C GLU A 147 -6.69 53.70 22.78
N THR A 148 -7.29 54.44 21.84
CA THR A 148 -6.79 55.73 21.37
C THR A 148 -7.23 56.78 22.41
N ARG A 149 -6.34 57.11 23.37
CA ARG A 149 -6.49 58.30 24.22
C ARG A 149 -6.35 59.53 23.33
N GLY A 150 -7.50 60.12 22.98
CA GLY A 150 -7.57 61.46 22.37
C GLY A 150 -7.12 62.54 23.32
N ARG A 151 -5.95 63.14 23.05
CA ARG A 151 -5.53 64.39 23.67
C ARG A 151 -6.22 65.54 22.93
N ILE A 152 -7.23 66.11 23.57
CA ILE A 152 -7.83 67.37 23.13
C ILE A 152 -6.83 68.47 23.40
N ARG A 153 -6.29 69.06 22.33
CA ARG A 153 -5.39 70.21 22.38
C ARG A 153 -6.25 71.47 22.14
N THR A 154 -6.55 72.20 23.25
CA THR A 154 -7.24 73.48 23.19
C THR A 154 -6.41 74.52 22.47
N LEU A 155 -6.90 75.00 21.34
CA LEU A 155 -6.35 76.12 20.58
C LEU A 155 -6.81 77.45 21.21
N ARG A 156 -5.88 78.12 21.86
CA ARG A 156 -6.02 79.51 22.29
C ARG A 156 -6.08 80.46 21.08
N LYS A 157 -7.22 81.13 20.86
CA LYS A 157 -7.37 82.22 19.89
C LYS A 157 -6.47 83.40 20.32
N ARG A 158 -5.53 83.80 19.46
CA ARG A 158 -4.82 85.11 19.55
C ARG A 158 -5.63 86.14 18.79
N ARG A 159 -5.95 87.23 19.45
CA ARG A 159 -6.54 88.45 18.87
C ARG A 159 -5.48 89.22 18.06
N PRO A 160 -5.87 89.84 16.94
CA PRO A 160 -4.95 90.72 16.20
C PRO A 160 -4.87 92.09 16.85
N ARG A 161 -3.69 92.65 16.97
CA ARG A 161 -3.45 94.03 17.31
C ARG A 161 -3.53 94.88 16.04
N LEU A 162 -4.42 95.86 16.08
CA LEU A 162 -4.42 97.01 15.18
C LEU A 162 -3.25 97.94 15.55
N ARG A 163 -2.53 98.39 14.54
CA ARG A 163 -1.73 99.61 14.56
C ARG A 163 -2.14 100.48 13.44
N GLY A 164 -2.31 101.75 13.79
CA GLY A 164 -2.54 102.88 12.93
C GLY A 164 -1.33 103.34 12.12
#